data_2183a04c176abd0cdc97b891ddd548f7
#
_entry.id   2183a04c176abd0cdc97b891ddd548f7
#
_cell.length_a   1.000
_cell.length_b   1.000
_cell.length_c   1.000
_cell.angle_alpha   90.00
_cell.angle_beta   90.00
_cell.angle_gamma   90.00
#
_symmetry.space_group_name_H-M   'P 1'
#
loop_
_entity.id
_entity.type
_entity.pdbx_description
1 polymer ?
#
loop_
_entity_poly.entity_id
_entity_poly.type
_entity_poly.pdbx_seq_one_letter_code
_entity_poly.pdbx_strand_id
1 'polypeptide(L)'
;VPYMLCTTGIIYNTTMVDEAPTCWADLWDEQYAGNILMFNNSRDAYAIAAFKSGHSINPATPEDVDEVVEELKAQKPLVQAYVMDEIFDKMIGGEAAIGVYYSGDAITMIDDNPDLAWVFPEEGSVLSVDCMAVPAASEHKEAAEMFINFMCETDIGKANSEYIGYTTPMHDVWEVLDEDLKTSEIAYPSEEDAAREKVFTALSDEVNSELDVKWSEMKSYDEGGSSLLFLSLLAAMVALACFNIWRKVRRRNRNQY
;
A
#
# COMPACT_ATOMS: atom_id res chain seq x y z
N VAL A 1 -11.45 -21.04 -5.29
CA VAL A 1 -10.54 -21.47 -6.35
C VAL A 1 -9.44 -20.43 -6.47
N PRO A 2 -8.16 -20.75 -6.24
CA PRO A 2 -7.04 -19.86 -6.55
C PRO A 2 -7.05 -19.48 -8.03
N TYR A 3 -6.79 -18.21 -8.34
CA TYR A 3 -6.93 -17.71 -9.71
C TYR A 3 -5.73 -16.89 -10.17
N MET A 4 -5.26 -15.94 -9.36
CA MET A 4 -4.09 -15.13 -9.63
C MET A 4 -3.12 -15.16 -8.46
N LEU A 5 -1.86 -14.92 -8.73
CA LEU A 5 -0.80 -14.74 -7.74
C LEU A 5 -0.08 -13.43 -7.99
N CYS A 6 0.33 -12.75 -6.94
CA CYS A 6 1.21 -11.60 -7.05
C CYS A 6 2.10 -11.49 -5.81
N THR A 7 3.29 -10.96 -6.00
CA THR A 7 4.25 -10.67 -4.94
C THR A 7 4.20 -9.18 -4.62
N THR A 8 4.31 -8.81 -3.37
CA THR A 8 4.46 -7.41 -2.97
C THR A 8 5.94 -7.01 -3.05
N GLY A 9 6.24 -5.80 -3.52
CA GLY A 9 7.63 -5.33 -3.58
C GLY A 9 7.71 -3.81 -3.64
N ILE A 10 8.91 -3.32 -3.88
CA ILE A 10 9.19 -1.89 -3.96
C ILE A 10 9.21 -1.47 -5.43
N ILE A 11 8.35 -0.52 -5.80
CA ILE A 11 8.42 0.20 -7.06
C ILE A 11 9.09 1.57 -6.82
N TYR A 12 10.01 1.98 -7.68
CA TYR A 12 10.71 3.24 -7.51
C TYR A 12 10.99 3.92 -8.84
N ASN A 13 11.17 5.24 -8.80
CA ASN A 13 11.50 6.05 -9.96
C ASN A 13 13.02 6.23 -10.05
N THR A 14 13.65 5.67 -11.07
CA THR A 14 15.09 5.67 -11.28
C THR A 14 15.69 7.07 -11.52
N THR A 15 14.85 8.06 -11.83
CA THR A 15 15.28 9.46 -11.99
C THR A 15 15.23 10.25 -10.67
N MET A 16 14.63 9.69 -9.62
CA MET A 16 14.48 10.31 -8.30
C MET A 16 15.23 9.56 -7.20
N VAL A 17 15.70 8.35 -7.50
CA VAL A 17 16.41 7.45 -6.58
C VAL A 17 17.78 7.17 -7.15
N ASP A 18 18.83 7.62 -6.46
CA ASP A 18 20.23 7.51 -6.94
C ASP A 18 20.75 6.05 -6.91
N GLU A 19 20.37 5.29 -5.89
CA GLU A 19 20.74 3.88 -5.72
C GLU A 19 19.44 3.04 -5.55
N ALA A 20 19.32 1.93 -6.28
CA ALA A 20 18.16 1.05 -6.20
C ALA A 20 17.94 0.59 -4.76
N PRO A 21 16.70 0.65 -4.24
CA PRO A 21 16.38 0.10 -2.92
C PRO A 21 16.65 -1.41 -2.90
N THR A 22 16.99 -1.97 -1.74
CA THR A 22 17.29 -3.39 -1.58
C THR A 22 16.50 -4.07 -0.49
N CYS A 23 15.94 -3.29 0.44
CA CYS A 23 15.29 -3.80 1.62
C CYS A 23 14.07 -2.95 2.00
N TRP A 24 13.20 -3.48 2.84
CA TRP A 24 12.04 -2.74 3.31
C TRP A 24 12.39 -1.49 4.13
N ALA A 25 13.57 -1.47 4.76
CA ALA A 25 14.03 -0.33 5.54
C ALA A 25 14.20 0.94 4.70
N ASP A 26 14.40 0.82 3.38
CA ASP A 26 14.53 1.96 2.46
C ASP A 26 13.24 2.82 2.43
N LEU A 27 12.07 2.25 2.77
CA LEU A 27 10.81 2.99 2.94
C LEU A 27 10.77 3.82 4.24
N TRP A 28 11.79 3.76 5.09
CA TRP A 28 11.98 4.57 6.30
C TRP A 28 13.16 5.54 6.18
N ASP A 29 13.78 5.64 4.98
CA ASP A 29 14.89 6.57 4.78
C ASP A 29 14.38 8.02 4.65
N GLU A 30 14.93 8.90 5.50
CA GLU A 30 14.60 10.32 5.52
C GLU A 30 14.91 11.04 4.19
N GLN A 31 15.80 10.48 3.36
CA GLN A 31 16.09 11.06 2.04
C GLN A 31 14.88 11.09 1.12
N TYR A 32 13.93 10.16 1.32
CA TYR A 32 12.68 10.07 0.55
C TYR A 32 11.49 10.73 1.25
N ALA A 33 11.71 11.47 2.33
CA ALA A 33 10.62 12.10 3.10
C ALA A 33 9.69 12.94 2.20
N GLY A 34 8.39 12.67 2.29
CA GLY A 34 7.37 13.31 1.46
C GLY A 34 7.28 12.76 0.02
N ASN A 35 8.04 11.71 -0.31
CA ASN A 35 8.04 11.04 -1.61
C ASN A 35 7.84 9.52 -1.51
N ILE A 36 7.35 9.02 -0.36
CA ILE A 36 7.07 7.61 -0.11
C ILE A 36 5.57 7.35 -0.24
N LEU A 37 5.20 6.35 -1.02
CA LEU A 37 3.83 5.84 -1.10
C LEU A 37 3.72 4.53 -0.34
N MET A 38 2.74 4.45 0.55
CA MET A 38 2.50 3.27 1.38
C MET A 38 1.07 2.76 1.19
N PHE A 39 0.84 1.47 1.44
CA PHE A 39 -0.49 0.88 1.36
C PHE A 39 -1.50 1.55 2.28
N ASN A 40 -2.70 1.81 1.75
CA ASN A 40 -3.88 2.18 2.53
C ASN A 40 -4.69 0.93 2.94
N ASN A 41 -4.00 -0.13 3.32
CA ASN A 41 -4.54 -1.41 3.77
C ASN A 41 -3.77 -1.82 5.02
N SER A 42 -4.49 -2.07 6.12
CA SER A 42 -3.89 -2.38 7.43
C SER A 42 -3.02 -3.63 7.39
N ARG A 43 -3.49 -4.66 6.69
CA ARG A 43 -2.82 -5.96 6.65
C ARG A 43 -1.52 -5.92 5.86
N ASP A 44 -1.53 -5.28 4.69
CA ASP A 44 -0.35 -5.13 3.85
C ASP A 44 0.67 -4.18 4.48
N ALA A 45 0.23 -3.03 4.97
CA ALA A 45 1.11 -2.08 5.65
C ALA A 45 1.79 -2.70 6.89
N TYR A 46 1.03 -3.47 7.68
CA TYR A 46 1.58 -4.23 8.81
C TYR A 46 2.66 -5.21 8.34
N ALA A 47 2.40 -5.96 7.27
CA ALA A 47 3.35 -6.96 6.77
C ALA A 47 4.70 -6.34 6.35
N ILE A 48 4.68 -5.18 5.69
CA ILE A 48 5.90 -4.46 5.31
C ILE A 48 6.71 -4.04 6.54
N ALA A 49 6.04 -3.46 7.55
CA ALA A 49 6.71 -3.08 8.80
C ALA A 49 7.23 -4.31 9.58
N ALA A 50 6.49 -5.43 9.55
CA ALA A 50 6.88 -6.68 10.17
C ALA A 50 8.14 -7.27 9.52
N PHE A 51 8.22 -7.30 8.19
CA PHE A 51 9.44 -7.72 7.49
C PHE A 51 10.64 -6.86 7.89
N LYS A 52 10.49 -5.53 7.81
CA LYS A 52 11.54 -4.57 8.18
C LYS A 52 12.07 -4.79 9.60
N SER A 53 11.18 -5.10 10.55
CA SER A 53 11.52 -5.26 11.97
C SER A 53 11.81 -6.72 12.40
N GLY A 54 11.73 -7.67 11.45
CA GLY A 54 12.00 -9.09 11.71
C GLY A 54 10.87 -9.82 12.46
N HIS A 55 9.66 -9.26 12.45
CA HIS A 55 8.47 -9.85 13.05
C HIS A 55 7.70 -10.74 12.05
N SER A 56 6.75 -11.51 12.57
CA SER A 56 5.84 -12.29 11.73
C SER A 56 4.82 -11.39 11.03
N ILE A 57 4.58 -11.58 9.74
CA ILE A 57 3.46 -10.97 9.01
C ILE A 57 2.09 -11.48 9.48
N ASN A 58 2.08 -12.57 10.27
CA ASN A 58 0.91 -13.18 10.87
C ASN A 58 1.02 -13.05 12.39
N PRO A 59 0.66 -11.92 13.01
CA PRO A 59 0.73 -11.74 14.45
C PRO A 59 -0.12 -12.79 15.17
N ALA A 60 0.38 -13.31 16.28
CA ALA A 60 -0.31 -14.29 17.08
C ALA A 60 -1.08 -13.66 18.24
N THR A 61 -0.65 -12.50 18.71
CA THR A 61 -1.21 -11.78 19.85
C THR A 61 -1.43 -10.29 19.54
N PRO A 62 -2.27 -9.58 20.31
CA PRO A 62 -2.38 -8.13 20.23
C PRO A 62 -1.04 -7.39 20.47
N GLU A 63 -0.20 -7.90 21.33
CA GLU A 63 1.11 -7.32 21.64
C GLU A 63 2.04 -7.34 20.42
N ASP A 64 2.00 -8.42 19.61
CA ASP A 64 2.76 -8.47 18.35
C ASP A 64 2.32 -7.34 17.39
N VAL A 65 1.03 -6.99 17.41
CA VAL A 65 0.49 -5.88 16.60
C VAL A 65 1.04 -4.55 17.09
N ASP A 66 1.05 -4.32 18.40
CA ASP A 66 1.54 -3.08 19.02
C ASP A 66 3.00 -2.80 18.63
N GLU A 67 3.87 -3.82 18.71
CA GLU A 67 5.30 -3.68 18.40
C GLU A 67 5.54 -3.23 16.95
N VAL A 68 4.82 -3.82 16.00
CA VAL A 68 5.00 -3.50 14.57
C VAL A 68 4.34 -2.18 14.19
N VAL A 69 3.21 -1.81 14.80
CA VAL A 69 2.55 -0.53 14.50
C VAL A 69 3.38 0.68 14.95
N GLU A 70 4.24 0.54 15.96
CA GLU A 70 5.19 1.61 16.32
C GLU A 70 6.17 1.92 15.17
N GLU A 71 6.57 0.92 14.37
CA GLU A 71 7.36 1.15 13.15
C GLU A 71 6.59 1.96 12.10
N LEU A 72 5.29 1.68 11.92
CA LEU A 72 4.44 2.47 11.02
C LEU A 72 4.23 3.90 11.49
N LYS A 73 4.15 4.13 12.82
CA LYS A 73 4.10 5.47 13.40
C LYS A 73 5.41 6.24 13.15
N ALA A 74 6.55 5.56 13.26
CA ALA A 74 7.85 6.15 12.97
C ALA A 74 8.02 6.49 11.47
N GLN A 75 7.42 5.68 10.57
CA GLN A 75 7.44 5.95 9.13
C GLN A 75 6.53 7.11 8.73
N LYS A 76 5.41 7.28 9.41
CA LYS A 76 4.33 8.18 8.99
C LYS A 76 4.76 9.60 8.60
N PRO A 77 5.68 10.27 9.32
CA PRO A 77 6.16 11.61 8.93
C PRO A 77 6.85 11.65 7.56
N LEU A 78 7.35 10.51 7.07
CA LEU A 78 8.06 10.38 5.80
C LEU A 78 7.12 10.10 4.63
N VAL A 79 5.93 9.55 4.93
CA VAL A 79 4.97 9.10 3.92
C VAL A 79 4.28 10.28 3.25
N GLN A 80 4.33 10.35 1.93
CA GLN A 80 3.56 11.31 1.12
C GLN A 80 2.06 11.02 1.20
N ALA A 81 1.70 9.76 0.96
CA ALA A 81 0.31 9.32 0.97
C ALA A 81 0.19 7.81 1.23
N TYR A 82 -0.90 7.44 1.89
CA TYR A 82 -1.38 6.07 1.94
C TYR A 82 -2.35 5.87 0.77
N VAL A 83 -2.03 4.95 -0.13
CA VAL A 83 -2.70 4.77 -1.42
C VAL A 83 -3.11 3.31 -1.64
N MET A 84 -4.07 3.11 -2.51
CA MET A 84 -4.32 1.87 -3.23
C MET A 84 -4.13 2.18 -4.73
N ASP A 85 -5.15 2.12 -5.56
CA ASP A 85 -5.05 2.33 -7.01
C ASP A 85 -4.54 3.73 -7.41
N GLU A 86 -4.58 4.71 -6.50
CA GLU A 86 -4.01 6.05 -6.73
C GLU A 86 -2.48 6.02 -6.95
N ILE A 87 -1.81 4.90 -6.63
CA ILE A 87 -0.37 4.73 -6.88
C ILE A 87 -0.05 4.79 -8.38
N PHE A 88 -0.94 4.31 -9.24
CA PHE A 88 -0.74 4.35 -10.69
C PHE A 88 -0.49 5.78 -11.17
N ASP A 89 -1.44 6.67 -10.89
CA ASP A 89 -1.32 8.07 -11.31
C ASP A 89 -0.05 8.73 -10.75
N LYS A 90 0.28 8.44 -9.49
CA LYS A 90 1.41 9.06 -8.80
C LYS A 90 2.77 8.56 -9.29
N MET A 91 2.94 7.25 -9.47
CA MET A 91 4.20 6.69 -9.94
C MET A 91 4.41 6.95 -11.43
N ILE A 92 3.39 6.73 -12.26
CA ILE A 92 3.45 7.02 -13.70
C ILE A 92 3.68 8.52 -13.93
N GLY A 93 3.04 9.37 -13.14
CA GLY A 93 3.20 10.83 -13.19
C GLY A 93 4.52 11.37 -12.62
N GLY A 94 5.35 10.53 -12.00
CA GLY A 94 6.61 10.95 -11.35
C GLY A 94 6.41 11.82 -10.12
N GLU A 95 5.29 11.63 -9.40
CA GLU A 95 4.96 12.42 -8.19
C GLU A 95 5.57 11.85 -6.90
N ALA A 96 6.14 10.65 -6.95
CA ALA A 96 6.77 9.98 -5.81
C ALA A 96 8.05 9.27 -6.24
N ALA A 97 9.00 9.16 -5.31
CA ALA A 97 10.29 8.51 -5.54
C ALA A 97 10.21 7.00 -5.37
N ILE A 98 9.49 6.53 -4.36
CA ILE A 98 9.47 5.14 -3.94
C ILE A 98 8.09 4.79 -3.39
N GLY A 99 7.64 3.57 -3.65
CA GLY A 99 6.36 3.07 -3.16
C GLY A 99 6.37 1.55 -2.99
N VAL A 100 5.34 1.04 -2.35
CA VAL A 100 5.12 -0.39 -2.20
C VAL A 100 3.83 -0.78 -2.90
N TYR A 101 3.90 -1.81 -3.76
CA TYR A 101 2.71 -2.31 -4.44
C TYR A 101 2.89 -3.76 -4.93
N TYR A 102 1.90 -4.26 -5.66
CA TYR A 102 1.86 -5.61 -6.17
C TYR A 102 2.61 -5.73 -7.51
N SER A 103 3.25 -6.88 -7.73
CA SER A 103 4.13 -7.12 -8.87
C SER A 103 3.46 -6.97 -10.24
N GLY A 104 2.23 -7.46 -10.40
CA GLY A 104 1.51 -7.33 -11.67
C GLY A 104 1.18 -5.88 -12.01
N ASP A 105 0.74 -5.10 -11.02
CA ASP A 105 0.49 -3.67 -11.20
C ASP A 105 1.79 -2.90 -11.48
N ALA A 106 2.90 -3.33 -10.86
CA ALA A 106 4.21 -2.74 -11.13
C ALA A 106 4.65 -2.96 -12.60
N ILE A 107 4.40 -4.13 -13.17
CA ILE A 107 4.64 -4.40 -14.60
C ILE A 107 3.87 -3.40 -15.45
N THR A 108 2.57 -3.22 -15.20
CA THR A 108 1.73 -2.27 -15.92
C THR A 108 2.24 -0.83 -15.79
N MET A 109 2.64 -0.42 -14.58
CA MET A 109 3.18 0.94 -14.35
C MET A 109 4.53 1.15 -15.06
N ILE A 110 5.38 0.13 -15.11
CA ILE A 110 6.68 0.18 -15.81
C ILE A 110 6.48 0.26 -17.32
N ASP A 111 5.48 -0.44 -17.86
CA ASP A 111 5.14 -0.36 -19.28
C ASP A 111 4.67 1.05 -19.69
N ASP A 112 3.94 1.74 -18.81
CA ASP A 112 3.46 3.10 -19.03
C ASP A 112 4.53 4.17 -18.75
N ASN A 113 5.47 3.89 -17.84
CA ASN A 113 6.59 4.80 -17.52
C ASN A 113 7.91 4.02 -17.34
N PRO A 114 8.81 4.00 -18.35
CA PRO A 114 10.08 3.27 -18.31
C PRO A 114 11.12 3.82 -17.32
N ASP A 115 10.85 4.96 -16.67
CA ASP A 115 11.67 5.47 -15.57
C ASP A 115 11.39 4.72 -14.24
N LEU A 116 10.36 3.87 -14.21
CA LEU A 116 10.05 3.04 -13.05
C LEU A 116 10.83 1.72 -13.09
N ALA A 117 11.16 1.21 -11.91
CA ALA A 117 11.77 -0.08 -11.73
C ALA A 117 11.21 -0.77 -10.47
N TRP A 118 11.46 -2.07 -10.35
CA TRP A 118 10.96 -2.94 -9.31
C TRP A 118 12.07 -3.65 -8.57
N VAL A 119 11.87 -3.89 -7.28
CA VAL A 119 12.78 -4.69 -6.44
C VAL A 119 11.99 -5.63 -5.54
N PHE A 120 12.45 -6.89 -5.48
CA PHE A 120 12.09 -7.84 -4.43
C PHE A 120 13.02 -7.61 -3.23
N PRO A 121 12.52 -7.23 -2.04
CA PRO A 121 13.36 -6.90 -0.89
C PRO A 121 14.08 -8.11 -0.27
N GLU A 122 15.27 -7.88 0.27
CA GLU A 122 16.14 -8.93 0.83
C GLU A 122 15.51 -9.71 2.00
N GLU A 123 14.65 -9.08 2.80
CA GLU A 123 13.97 -9.74 3.93
C GLU A 123 12.88 -10.72 3.48
N GLY A 124 12.53 -10.71 2.20
CA GLY A 124 11.41 -11.47 1.64
C GLY A 124 10.16 -10.62 1.47
N SER A 125 9.08 -11.26 1.03
CA SER A 125 7.85 -10.54 0.70
C SER A 125 6.58 -11.34 0.96
N VAL A 126 5.43 -10.71 0.69
CA VAL A 126 4.10 -11.34 0.73
C VAL A 126 3.80 -11.93 -0.64
N LEU A 127 3.49 -13.23 -0.68
CA LEU A 127 2.79 -13.84 -1.80
C LEU A 127 1.29 -13.77 -1.55
N SER A 128 0.60 -13.00 -2.37
CA SER A 128 -0.86 -12.91 -2.38
C SER A 128 -1.46 -13.92 -3.34
N VAL A 129 -2.52 -14.59 -2.89
CA VAL A 129 -3.27 -15.59 -3.67
C VAL A 129 -4.71 -15.10 -3.82
N ASP A 130 -5.03 -14.58 -4.98
CA ASP A 130 -6.40 -14.16 -5.29
C ASP A 130 -7.28 -15.35 -5.58
N CYS A 131 -8.42 -15.41 -4.90
CA CYS A 131 -9.33 -16.54 -4.96
C CYS A 131 -10.72 -16.13 -5.38
N MET A 132 -11.32 -16.89 -6.27
CA MET A 132 -12.76 -16.81 -6.55
C MET A 132 -13.53 -17.70 -5.58
N ALA A 133 -14.57 -17.16 -4.96
CA ALA A 133 -15.43 -17.88 -4.02
C ALA A 133 -16.91 -17.59 -4.25
N VAL A 134 -17.76 -18.56 -3.95
CA VAL A 134 -19.21 -18.40 -4.00
C VAL A 134 -19.70 -18.25 -2.56
N PRO A 135 -20.35 -17.11 -2.19
CA PRO A 135 -20.92 -16.94 -0.85
C PRO A 135 -21.95 -18.03 -0.55
N ALA A 136 -21.96 -18.53 0.71
CA ALA A 136 -22.88 -19.61 1.11
C ALA A 136 -24.37 -19.23 0.93
N ALA A 137 -24.72 -17.95 1.03
CA ALA A 137 -26.07 -17.42 0.84
C ALA A 137 -26.45 -17.16 -0.62
N SER A 138 -25.60 -17.49 -1.60
CA SER A 138 -25.89 -17.27 -3.02
C SER A 138 -27.06 -18.15 -3.48
N GLU A 139 -28.05 -17.52 -4.11
CA GLU A 139 -29.19 -18.22 -4.74
C GLU A 139 -28.84 -18.71 -6.17
N HIS A 140 -27.68 -18.29 -6.71
CA HIS A 140 -27.22 -18.59 -8.07
C HIS A 140 -25.92 -19.40 -8.10
N LYS A 141 -25.79 -20.35 -7.19
CA LYS A 141 -24.55 -21.12 -6.98
C LYS A 141 -24.06 -21.79 -8.28
N GLU A 142 -24.96 -22.47 -9.00
CA GLU A 142 -24.63 -23.17 -10.24
C GLU A 142 -24.07 -22.21 -11.31
N ALA A 143 -24.72 -21.05 -11.50
CA ALA A 143 -24.25 -20.04 -12.45
C ALA A 143 -22.89 -19.45 -12.02
N ALA A 144 -22.66 -19.24 -10.73
CA ALA A 144 -21.37 -18.78 -10.22
C ALA A 144 -20.26 -19.82 -10.43
N GLU A 145 -20.54 -21.09 -10.17
CA GLU A 145 -19.59 -22.19 -10.43
C GLU A 145 -19.28 -22.31 -11.94
N MET A 146 -20.28 -22.16 -12.83
CA MET A 146 -20.06 -22.12 -14.28
C MET A 146 -19.17 -20.95 -14.68
N PHE A 147 -19.38 -19.76 -14.08
CA PHE A 147 -18.53 -18.61 -14.36
C PHE A 147 -17.09 -18.81 -13.88
N ILE A 148 -16.90 -19.38 -12.69
CA ILE A 148 -15.56 -19.72 -12.18
C ILE A 148 -14.87 -20.72 -13.12
N ASN A 149 -15.59 -21.75 -13.58
CA ASN A 149 -15.05 -22.71 -14.53
C ASN A 149 -14.64 -22.04 -15.85
N PHE A 150 -15.49 -21.14 -16.38
CA PHE A 150 -15.15 -20.34 -17.57
C PHE A 150 -13.88 -19.52 -17.37
N MET A 151 -13.75 -18.84 -16.23
CA MET A 151 -12.54 -18.07 -15.92
C MET A 151 -11.27 -18.94 -15.84
N CYS A 152 -11.41 -20.22 -15.49
CA CYS A 152 -10.31 -21.18 -15.43
C CYS A 152 -10.03 -21.89 -16.77
N GLU A 153 -10.77 -21.60 -17.86
CA GLU A 153 -10.41 -22.10 -19.19
C GLU A 153 -9.06 -21.54 -19.62
N THR A 154 -8.21 -22.35 -20.23
CA THR A 154 -6.81 -22.00 -20.55
C THR A 154 -6.69 -20.69 -21.33
N ASP A 155 -7.49 -20.51 -22.38
CA ASP A 155 -7.46 -19.30 -23.22
C ASP A 155 -7.92 -18.05 -22.45
N ILE A 156 -8.89 -18.21 -21.55
CA ILE A 156 -9.40 -17.10 -20.73
C ILE A 156 -8.40 -16.74 -19.63
N GLY A 157 -7.85 -17.75 -18.94
CA GLY A 157 -6.81 -17.54 -17.94
C GLY A 157 -5.56 -16.89 -18.53
N LYS A 158 -5.12 -17.32 -19.74
CA LYS A 158 -4.03 -16.68 -20.48
C LYS A 158 -4.33 -15.20 -20.73
N ALA A 159 -5.46 -14.91 -21.37
CA ALA A 159 -5.83 -13.54 -21.72
C ALA A 159 -5.87 -12.61 -20.47
N ASN A 160 -6.39 -13.11 -19.34
CA ASN A 160 -6.44 -12.34 -18.10
C ASN A 160 -5.05 -12.13 -17.47
N SER A 161 -4.21 -13.19 -17.41
CA SER A 161 -2.85 -13.05 -16.85
C SER A 161 -2.00 -12.07 -17.66
N GLU A 162 -2.06 -12.13 -18.98
CA GLU A 162 -1.31 -11.23 -19.87
C GLU A 162 -1.84 -9.79 -19.83
N TYR A 163 -3.14 -9.60 -19.64
CA TYR A 163 -3.74 -8.26 -19.55
C TYR A 163 -3.45 -7.57 -18.22
N ILE A 164 -3.47 -8.35 -17.11
CA ILE A 164 -3.31 -7.82 -15.77
C ILE A 164 -1.82 -7.78 -15.35
N GLY A 165 -0.96 -8.61 -15.96
CA GLY A 165 0.42 -8.79 -15.55
C GLY A 165 0.61 -9.71 -14.34
N TYR A 166 -0.47 -10.30 -13.81
CA TYR A 166 -0.43 -11.20 -12.66
C TYR A 166 -0.09 -12.63 -13.08
N THR A 167 0.56 -13.36 -12.19
CA THR A 167 0.91 -14.75 -12.41
C THR A 167 -0.29 -15.68 -12.14
N THR A 168 -0.22 -16.91 -12.63
CA THR A 168 -1.30 -17.89 -12.51
C THR A 168 -0.86 -19.12 -11.71
N PRO A 169 -1.71 -19.66 -10.82
CA PRO A 169 -1.49 -20.96 -10.22
C PRO A 169 -1.89 -22.13 -11.12
N MET A 170 -2.47 -21.85 -12.31
CA MET A 170 -2.96 -22.85 -13.24
C MET A 170 -1.84 -23.27 -14.22
N HIS A 171 -1.36 -24.48 -14.09
CA HIS A 171 -0.24 -25.00 -14.89
C HIS A 171 -0.51 -24.94 -16.39
N ASP A 172 -1.71 -25.35 -16.83
CA ASP A 172 -2.08 -25.35 -18.26
C ASP A 172 -2.09 -23.93 -18.85
N VAL A 173 -2.44 -22.92 -18.04
CA VAL A 173 -2.35 -21.50 -18.42
C VAL A 173 -0.90 -21.07 -18.51
N TRP A 174 -0.09 -21.40 -17.50
CA TRP A 174 1.34 -21.05 -17.47
C TRP A 174 2.10 -21.60 -18.70
N GLU A 175 1.79 -22.82 -19.15
CA GLU A 175 2.43 -23.43 -20.33
C GLU A 175 2.26 -22.59 -21.61
N VAL A 176 1.13 -21.88 -21.74
CA VAL A 176 0.77 -21.13 -22.95
C VAL A 176 0.94 -19.61 -22.81
N LEU A 177 1.36 -19.10 -21.65
CA LEU A 177 1.68 -17.67 -21.48
C LEU A 177 2.78 -17.21 -22.43
N ASP A 178 2.80 -15.94 -22.75
CA ASP A 178 3.87 -15.32 -23.51
C ASP A 178 5.20 -15.38 -22.74
N GLU A 179 6.28 -15.59 -23.49
CA GLU A 179 7.62 -15.78 -22.89
C GLU A 179 8.08 -14.56 -22.09
N ASP A 180 7.70 -13.35 -22.47
CA ASP A 180 8.07 -12.12 -21.76
C ASP A 180 7.51 -12.13 -20.33
N LEU A 181 6.27 -12.60 -20.12
CA LEU A 181 5.69 -12.73 -18.80
C LEU A 181 6.31 -13.89 -18.01
N LYS A 182 6.54 -15.05 -18.67
CA LYS A 182 7.15 -16.23 -18.03
C LYS A 182 8.57 -15.99 -17.52
N THR A 183 9.33 -15.16 -18.22
CA THR A 183 10.73 -14.84 -17.91
C THR A 183 10.90 -13.56 -17.10
N SER A 184 9.81 -12.86 -16.81
CA SER A 184 9.83 -11.66 -15.96
C SER A 184 10.12 -12.04 -14.51
N GLU A 185 11.24 -11.56 -13.96
CA GLU A 185 11.59 -11.73 -12.55
C GLU A 185 10.64 -10.94 -11.62
N ILE A 186 9.89 -9.98 -12.15
CA ILE A 186 8.83 -9.25 -11.42
C ILE A 186 7.62 -10.17 -11.24
N ALA A 187 7.19 -10.84 -12.31
CA ALA A 187 6.05 -11.76 -12.30
C ALA A 187 6.39 -13.08 -11.57
N TYR A 188 7.51 -13.67 -11.93
CA TYR A 188 8.01 -14.95 -11.40
C TYR A 188 9.38 -14.73 -10.75
N PRO A 189 9.43 -14.44 -9.46
CA PRO A 189 10.70 -14.23 -8.76
C PRO A 189 11.58 -15.49 -8.81
N SER A 190 12.90 -15.32 -8.64
CA SER A 190 13.84 -16.40 -8.59
C SER A 190 13.46 -17.46 -7.54
N GLU A 191 13.96 -18.70 -7.64
CA GLU A 191 13.72 -19.72 -6.62
C GLU A 191 14.21 -19.27 -5.23
N GLU A 192 15.27 -18.48 -5.16
CA GLU A 192 15.82 -17.93 -3.93
C GLU A 192 14.86 -16.87 -3.33
N ASP A 193 14.31 -15.98 -4.14
CA ASP A 193 13.34 -14.96 -3.70
C ASP A 193 12.02 -15.60 -3.31
N ALA A 194 11.49 -16.51 -4.14
CA ALA A 194 10.27 -17.26 -3.86
C ALA A 194 10.34 -18.04 -2.54
N ALA A 195 11.53 -18.56 -2.17
CA ALA A 195 11.72 -19.25 -0.89
C ALA A 195 11.59 -18.31 0.32
N ARG A 196 11.68 -16.99 0.13
CA ARG A 196 11.52 -15.96 1.16
C ARG A 196 10.12 -15.36 1.21
N GLU A 197 9.22 -15.76 0.32
CA GLU A 197 7.83 -15.34 0.33
C GLU A 197 7.07 -15.93 1.53
N LYS A 198 6.14 -15.16 2.05
CA LYS A 198 5.22 -15.55 3.11
C LYS A 198 3.79 -15.29 2.67
N VAL A 199 2.88 -16.16 3.07
CA VAL A 199 1.44 -16.00 2.82
C VAL A 199 0.71 -15.54 4.07
N PHE A 200 -0.36 -14.79 3.89
CA PHE A 200 -1.25 -14.45 4.98
C PHE A 200 -2.05 -15.67 5.45
N THR A 201 -2.17 -15.80 6.76
CA THR A 201 -3.06 -16.75 7.41
C THR A 201 -4.22 -16.02 8.09
N ALA A 202 -5.30 -16.74 8.39
CA ALA A 202 -6.39 -16.17 9.16
C ALA A 202 -5.90 -15.78 10.56
N LEU A 203 -6.18 -14.55 10.96
CA LEU A 203 -5.95 -14.07 12.32
C LEU A 203 -7.14 -14.43 13.22
N SER A 204 -6.93 -14.49 14.53
CA SER A 204 -8.05 -14.51 15.49
C SER A 204 -8.84 -13.21 15.42
N ASP A 205 -10.12 -13.25 15.82
CA ASP A 205 -10.98 -12.05 15.85
C ASP A 205 -10.38 -10.94 16.74
N GLU A 206 -9.73 -11.34 17.84
CA GLU A 206 -9.06 -10.42 18.77
C GLU A 206 -7.90 -9.69 18.11
N VAL A 207 -6.99 -10.42 17.48
CA VAL A 207 -5.81 -9.86 16.79
C VAL A 207 -6.22 -9.01 15.60
N ASN A 208 -7.22 -9.46 14.84
CA ASN A 208 -7.73 -8.69 13.69
C ASN A 208 -8.38 -7.37 14.13
N SER A 209 -9.17 -7.41 15.23
CA SER A 209 -9.76 -6.20 15.80
C SER A 209 -8.70 -5.23 16.31
N GLU A 210 -7.63 -5.73 16.97
CA GLU A 210 -6.53 -4.90 17.44
C GLU A 210 -5.79 -4.24 16.27
N LEU A 211 -5.52 -4.98 15.21
CA LEU A 211 -4.88 -4.44 14.01
C LEU A 211 -5.70 -3.29 13.41
N ASP A 212 -7.01 -3.44 13.29
CA ASP A 212 -7.89 -2.39 12.76
C ASP A 212 -7.93 -1.13 13.65
N VAL A 213 -7.96 -1.33 14.98
CA VAL A 213 -7.91 -0.24 15.96
C VAL A 213 -6.57 0.51 15.86
N LYS A 214 -5.45 -0.22 15.92
CA LYS A 214 -4.10 0.36 15.88
C LYS A 214 -3.80 1.04 14.54
N TRP A 215 -4.27 0.46 13.43
CA TRP A 215 -4.20 1.09 12.12
C TRP A 215 -4.93 2.43 12.10
N SER A 216 -6.14 2.49 12.65
CA SER A 216 -6.93 3.72 12.72
C SER A 216 -6.26 4.77 13.62
N GLU A 217 -5.70 4.35 14.76
CA GLU A 217 -4.92 5.20 15.67
C GLU A 217 -3.68 5.75 14.97
N MET A 218 -2.90 4.89 14.31
CA MET A 218 -1.70 5.27 13.57
C MET A 218 -2.05 6.29 12.48
N LYS A 219 -3.10 6.05 11.70
CA LYS A 219 -3.53 7.00 10.66
C LYS A 219 -4.00 8.35 11.22
N SER A 220 -4.54 8.37 12.44
CA SER A 220 -4.97 9.57 13.14
C SER A 220 -3.85 10.24 13.94
N TYR A 221 -2.73 9.53 14.13
CA TYR A 221 -1.59 10.03 14.90
C TYR A 221 -1.00 11.27 14.23
N ASP A 222 -0.85 12.35 14.98
CA ASP A 222 -0.25 13.60 14.53
C ASP A 222 0.87 13.97 15.51
N GLU A 223 2.10 14.03 15.04
CA GLU A 223 3.28 14.42 15.86
C GLU A 223 3.24 15.89 16.33
N GLY A 224 2.05 16.44 16.54
CA GLY A 224 1.89 17.73 17.22
C GLY A 224 2.24 18.98 16.40
N GLY A 225 2.57 18.84 15.13
CA GLY A 225 2.90 19.97 14.25
C GLY A 225 1.66 20.72 13.74
N SER A 226 0.65 20.00 13.33
CA SER A 226 -0.56 20.61 12.72
C SER A 226 -1.50 21.20 13.78
N SER A 227 -1.61 20.61 14.97
CA SER A 227 -2.46 21.13 16.05
C SER A 227 -1.94 22.46 16.62
N LEU A 228 -0.63 22.63 16.74
CA LEU A 228 -0.01 23.89 17.17
C LEU A 228 -0.16 24.99 16.10
N LEU A 229 0.01 24.66 14.83
CA LEU A 229 -0.23 25.57 13.71
C LEU A 229 -1.71 25.97 13.62
N PHE A 230 -2.62 25.01 13.75
CA PHE A 230 -4.06 25.26 13.76
C PHE A 230 -4.48 26.15 14.94
N LEU A 231 -3.98 25.86 16.16
CA LEU A 231 -4.21 26.70 17.34
C LEU A 231 -3.63 28.10 17.19
N SER A 232 -2.46 28.25 16.57
CA SER A 232 -1.86 29.56 16.32
C SER A 232 -2.64 30.36 15.29
N LEU A 233 -3.15 29.74 14.22
CA LEU A 233 -4.02 30.36 13.22
C LEU A 233 -5.38 30.76 13.83
N LEU A 234 -5.95 29.90 14.67
CA LEU A 234 -7.20 30.20 15.37
C LEU A 234 -7.02 31.39 16.33
N ALA A 235 -5.93 31.43 17.09
CA ALA A 235 -5.59 32.55 17.96
C ALA A 235 -5.38 33.85 17.18
N ALA A 236 -4.73 33.81 16.03
CA ALA A 236 -4.55 34.96 15.15
C ALA A 236 -5.88 35.45 14.56
N MET A 237 -6.80 34.57 14.17
CA MET A 237 -8.14 34.93 13.72
C MET A 237 -8.97 35.58 14.81
N VAL A 238 -8.93 35.06 16.03
CA VAL A 238 -9.62 35.65 17.19
C VAL A 238 -9.04 37.03 17.52
N ALA A 239 -7.72 37.19 17.49
CA ALA A 239 -7.07 38.49 17.72
C ALA A 239 -7.47 39.54 16.67
N LEU A 240 -7.54 39.14 15.38
CA LEU A 240 -8.01 39.99 14.29
C LEU A 240 -9.49 40.40 14.46
N ALA A 241 -10.34 39.48 14.86
CA ALA A 241 -11.75 39.73 15.14
C ALA A 241 -11.90 40.74 16.31
N CYS A 242 -11.21 40.54 17.41
CA CYS A 242 -11.18 41.43 18.57
C CYS A 242 -10.67 42.83 18.19
N PHE A 243 -9.61 42.92 17.39
CA PHE A 243 -9.07 44.18 16.88
C PHE A 243 -10.06 44.93 15.99
N ASN A 244 -10.77 44.22 15.11
CA ASN A 244 -11.80 44.83 14.26
C ASN A 244 -12.99 45.34 15.05
N ILE A 245 -13.43 44.60 16.08
CA ILE A 245 -14.49 45.03 17.01
C ILE A 245 -14.03 46.26 17.78
N TRP A 246 -12.84 46.24 18.34
CA TRP A 246 -12.27 47.40 19.05
C TRP A 246 -12.16 48.65 18.18
N ARG A 247 -11.68 48.48 16.93
CA ARG A 247 -11.64 49.57 15.94
C ARG A 247 -13.03 50.15 15.66
N LYS A 248 -14.06 49.30 15.55
CA LYS A 248 -15.44 49.68 15.28
C LYS A 248 -16.05 50.46 16.45
N VAL A 249 -15.82 50.01 17.68
CA VAL A 249 -16.25 50.67 18.91
C VAL A 249 -15.56 52.01 19.08
N ARG A 250 -14.25 52.08 18.85
CA ARG A 250 -13.48 53.34 18.92
C ARG A 250 -13.90 54.37 17.89
N ARG A 251 -14.27 53.97 16.67
CA ARG A 251 -14.85 54.87 15.64
C ARG A 251 -16.24 55.37 16.03
N ARG A 252 -17.05 54.53 16.68
CA ARG A 252 -18.41 54.89 17.12
C ARG A 252 -18.38 55.94 18.24
N ASN A 253 -17.46 55.81 19.17
CA ASN A 253 -17.27 56.77 20.29
C ASN A 253 -16.67 58.11 19.80
N ARG A 254 -15.93 58.13 18.69
CA ARG A 254 -15.39 59.38 18.12
C ARG A 254 -16.42 60.22 17.37
N ASN A 255 -17.52 59.61 16.92
CA ASN A 255 -18.58 60.32 16.20
C ASN A 255 -19.72 60.77 17.11
N GLN A 256 -19.58 60.63 18.45
CA GLN A 256 -20.56 61.08 19.47
C GLN A 256 -20.11 62.36 20.18
N TYR A 257 -18.97 62.94 19.81
CA TYR A 257 -18.47 64.25 20.20
C TYR A 257 -18.22 65.09 18.94
#